data_2840e7b08f4e40ca892800608d4354e8
#
_entry.id   2840e7b08f4e40ca892800608d4354e8
#
_cell.length_a   1.000
_cell.length_b   1.000
_cell.length_c   1.000
_cell.angle_alpha   90.00
_cell.angle_beta   90.00
_cell.angle_gamma   90.00
#
_symmetry.space_group_name_H-M   'P 1'
#
loop_
_entity.id
_entity.type
_entity.pdbx_description
1 polymer ?
#
loop_
_entity_poly.entity_id
_entity_poly.type
_entity_poly.pdbx_seq_one_letter_code
_entity_poly.pdbx_strand_id
1 'polypeptide(L)'
;MTGVQTCALPIFNYNQQFFDTRKYGASKALSKPLLSCSLDNNFALSETMNAAISLNAATPNADGFLMMKSNYSVDLRFDKSFAKRTWIIYLSANDIFKTTKERWTMYGLGAGTTKDCYNYTRSISLQVTYNFNAKRSKYKGTGAGNEEKSRL
;
A
#
# COMPACT_ATOMS: atom_id res chain seq x y z
N MET A 1 2.98 31.83 -0.12
CA MET A 1 3.80 30.65 -0.49
C MET A 1 3.13 29.45 0.14
N THR A 2 2.42 28.68 -0.65
CA THR A 2 1.85 27.38 -0.20
C THR A 2 3.01 26.39 -0.20
N GLY A 3 3.57 26.12 0.98
CA GLY A 3 4.58 25.07 1.13
C GLY A 3 3.98 23.72 0.78
N VAL A 4 4.61 22.98 -0.13
CA VAL A 4 4.27 21.59 -0.39
C VAL A 4 4.52 20.83 0.90
N GLN A 5 3.45 20.36 1.56
CA GLN A 5 3.59 19.46 2.70
C GLN A 5 3.87 18.05 2.19
N THR A 6 4.99 17.49 2.60
CA THR A 6 5.36 16.11 2.32
C THR A 6 5.31 15.30 3.61
N CYS A 7 4.71 14.13 3.57
CA CYS A 7 4.80 13.14 4.63
C CYS A 7 5.39 11.88 4.03
N ALA A 8 6.60 11.53 4.44
CA ALA A 8 7.26 10.30 4.04
C ALA A 8 7.32 9.35 5.23
N LEU A 9 6.84 8.13 5.06
CA LEU A 9 6.84 7.07 6.08
C LEU A 9 7.64 5.88 5.53
N PRO A 10 8.95 5.80 5.79
CA PRO A 10 9.72 4.61 5.49
C PRO A 10 9.46 3.52 6.54
N ILE A 11 9.12 2.33 6.08
CA ILE A 11 8.94 1.14 6.93
C ILE A 11 9.94 0.09 6.48
N PHE A 12 10.75 -0.37 7.43
CA PHE A 12 11.71 -1.45 7.21
C PHE A 12 11.27 -2.68 8.01
N ASN A 13 11.23 -3.83 7.36
CA ASN A 13 10.93 -5.09 8.01
C ASN A 13 12.10 -6.06 7.82
N TYR A 14 12.41 -6.77 8.90
CA TYR A 14 13.32 -7.90 8.90
C TYR A 14 12.59 -9.13 9.41
N ASN A 15 12.67 -10.24 8.68
CA ASN A 15 12.12 -11.52 9.10
C ASN A 15 13.08 -12.64 8.71
N GLN A 16 13.30 -13.57 9.61
CA GLN A 16 14.15 -14.75 9.37
C GLN A 16 13.53 -15.98 9.98
N GLN A 17 13.51 -17.08 9.21
CA GLN A 17 13.14 -18.37 9.76
C GLN A 17 14.36 -19.05 10.42
N PHE A 18 14.14 -19.66 11.60
CA PHE A 18 15.17 -20.26 12.43
C PHE A 18 15.08 -21.80 12.51
N PHE A 19 14.44 -22.46 11.58
CA PHE A 19 14.35 -23.92 11.57
C PHE A 19 15.05 -24.51 10.36
N ASP A 20 15.56 -25.73 10.53
CA ASP A 20 16.19 -26.49 9.44
C ASP A 20 15.12 -27.18 8.60
N THR A 21 14.87 -26.65 7.42
CA THR A 21 13.87 -27.16 6.48
C THR A 21 14.12 -28.59 6.03
N ARG A 22 15.38 -29.09 6.09
CA ARG A 22 15.72 -30.47 5.75
C ARG A 22 15.09 -31.48 6.70
N LYS A 23 14.91 -31.12 7.99
CA LYS A 23 14.22 -31.94 8.97
C LYS A 23 12.75 -32.19 8.64
N TYR A 24 12.19 -31.39 7.76
CA TYR A 24 10.78 -31.42 7.34
C TYR A 24 10.62 -31.83 5.86
N GLY A 25 11.66 -32.45 5.26
CA GLY A 25 11.59 -33.00 3.92
C GLY A 25 12.03 -32.05 2.78
N ALA A 26 12.59 -30.89 3.09
CA ALA A 26 13.22 -30.08 2.05
C ALA A 26 14.52 -30.69 1.55
N SER A 27 14.79 -30.56 0.27
CA SER A 27 16.05 -31.01 -0.32
C SER A 27 17.25 -30.14 0.06
N LYS A 28 17.00 -28.95 0.63
CA LYS A 28 18.00 -27.95 0.98
C LYS A 28 17.62 -27.19 2.26
N ALA A 29 18.63 -26.83 3.08
CA ALA A 29 18.43 -25.91 4.18
C ALA A 29 18.17 -24.48 3.65
N LEU A 30 17.05 -23.91 4.05
CA LEU A 30 16.62 -22.55 3.66
C LEU A 30 16.58 -21.68 4.91
N SER A 31 17.39 -20.61 4.94
CA SER A 31 17.47 -19.69 6.10
C SER A 31 17.71 -18.24 5.70
N LYS A 32 17.50 -17.91 4.42
CA LYS A 32 17.76 -16.55 3.93
C LYS A 32 16.74 -15.58 4.48
N PRO A 33 17.17 -14.49 5.19
CA PRO A 33 16.24 -13.53 5.78
C PRO A 33 15.56 -12.68 4.72
N LEU A 34 14.34 -12.23 5.02
CA LEU A 34 13.64 -11.17 4.30
C LEU A 34 14.07 -9.83 4.86
N LEU A 35 14.55 -8.96 3.98
CA LEU A 35 14.60 -7.52 4.20
C LEU A 35 13.60 -6.89 3.25
N SER A 36 12.66 -6.12 3.77
CA SER A 36 11.76 -5.33 2.93
C SER A 36 11.73 -3.88 3.38
N CYS A 37 11.51 -3.01 2.41
CA CYS A 37 11.36 -1.57 2.61
C CYS A 37 10.12 -1.12 1.85
N SER A 38 9.27 -0.36 2.51
CA SER A 38 8.20 0.42 1.88
C SER A 38 8.37 1.89 2.22
N LEU A 39 8.11 2.73 1.25
CA LEU A 39 8.14 4.18 1.39
C LEU A 39 6.89 4.75 0.74
N ASP A 40 6.05 5.37 1.56
CA ASP A 40 4.89 6.12 1.11
C ASP A 40 5.16 7.61 1.30
N ASN A 41 5.14 8.35 0.20
CA ASN A 41 5.35 9.79 0.20
C ASN A 41 4.12 10.50 -0.37
N ASN A 42 3.52 11.37 0.43
CA ASN A 42 2.34 12.14 0.06
C ASN A 42 2.71 13.62 -0.06
N PHE A 43 2.34 14.21 -1.18
CA PHE A 43 2.58 15.61 -1.53
C PHE A 43 1.25 16.35 -1.60
N ALA A 44 1.02 17.31 -0.71
CA ALA A 44 -0.07 18.26 -0.84
C ALA A 44 0.36 19.38 -1.81
N LEU A 45 -0.02 19.25 -3.07
CA LEU A 45 0.34 20.20 -4.12
C LEU A 45 -0.46 21.50 -4.03
N SER A 46 -1.70 21.41 -3.54
CA SER A 46 -2.57 22.55 -3.23
C SER A 46 -3.67 22.11 -2.26
N GLU A 47 -4.55 23.03 -1.83
CA GLU A 47 -5.72 22.72 -0.99
C GLU A 47 -6.70 21.71 -1.62
N THR A 48 -6.60 21.54 -2.93
CA THR A 48 -7.52 20.69 -3.70
C THR A 48 -6.81 19.58 -4.50
N MET A 49 -5.49 19.46 -4.35
CA MET A 49 -4.68 18.59 -5.20
C MET A 49 -3.58 17.90 -4.42
N ASN A 50 -3.56 16.58 -4.47
CA ASN A 50 -2.53 15.75 -3.85
C ASN A 50 -1.93 14.79 -4.87
N ALA A 51 -0.69 14.41 -4.62
CA ALA A 51 -0.01 13.31 -5.30
C ALA A 51 0.61 12.38 -4.27
N ALA A 52 0.75 11.11 -4.59
CA ALA A 52 1.45 10.15 -3.75
C ALA A 52 2.30 9.22 -4.61
N ILE A 53 3.45 8.85 -4.05
CA ILE A 53 4.36 7.85 -4.60
C ILE A 53 4.55 6.78 -3.54
N SER A 54 4.27 5.53 -3.91
CA SER A 54 4.53 4.36 -3.07
C SER A 54 5.64 3.51 -3.70
N LEU A 55 6.68 3.23 -2.93
CA LEU A 55 7.79 2.37 -3.31
C LEU A 55 7.79 1.16 -2.40
N ASN A 56 7.87 -0.04 -2.97
CA ASN A 56 8.00 -1.28 -2.23
C ASN A 56 9.17 -2.08 -2.79
N ALA A 57 10.00 -2.63 -1.92
CA ALA A 57 11.11 -3.49 -2.30
C ALA A 57 11.28 -4.61 -1.28
N ALA A 58 11.57 -5.81 -1.78
CA ALA A 58 11.87 -6.99 -0.97
C ALA A 58 13.08 -7.72 -1.53
N THR A 59 13.99 -8.12 -0.64
CA THR A 59 15.14 -8.94 -1.00
C THR A 59 14.73 -10.40 -1.24
N PRO A 60 15.56 -11.18 -1.93
CA PRO A 60 15.36 -12.63 -1.99
C PRO A 60 15.41 -13.20 -0.57
N ASN A 61 14.45 -14.07 -0.23
CA ASN A 61 14.29 -14.63 1.12
C ASN A 61 13.81 -16.08 1.08
N ALA A 62 13.90 -16.74 2.21
CA ALA A 62 13.32 -18.06 2.43
C ALA A 62 12.02 -17.91 3.24
N ASP A 63 10.97 -18.59 2.77
CA ASP A 63 9.68 -18.68 3.46
C ASP A 63 9.17 -20.12 3.41
N GLY A 64 9.23 -20.81 4.54
CA GLY A 64 9.00 -22.25 4.61
C GLY A 64 9.92 -23.02 3.67
N PHE A 65 9.36 -23.74 2.71
CA PHE A 65 10.07 -24.48 1.67
C PHE A 65 10.34 -23.67 0.40
N LEU A 66 9.98 -22.39 0.39
CA LEU A 66 10.11 -21.53 -0.77
C LEU A 66 11.36 -20.66 -0.67
N MET A 67 12.08 -20.52 -1.78
CA MET A 67 13.07 -19.48 -1.97
C MET A 67 12.48 -18.42 -2.89
N MET A 68 12.10 -17.29 -2.31
CA MET A 68 11.56 -16.14 -3.04
C MET A 68 12.68 -15.33 -3.69
N LYS A 69 12.46 -14.83 -4.91
CA LYS A 69 13.34 -13.84 -5.53
C LYS A 69 12.97 -12.42 -5.11
N SER A 70 13.87 -11.46 -5.37
CA SER A 70 13.60 -10.04 -5.12
C SER A 70 12.37 -9.56 -5.89
N ASN A 71 11.64 -8.65 -5.27
CA ASN A 71 10.48 -8.01 -5.86
C ASN A 71 10.48 -6.52 -5.52
N TYR A 72 10.02 -5.67 -6.42
CA TYR A 72 9.84 -4.24 -6.17
C TYR A 72 8.71 -3.68 -7.02
N SER A 73 8.06 -2.63 -6.52
CA SER A 73 7.02 -1.92 -7.25
C SER A 73 7.13 -0.42 -7.02
N VAL A 74 6.63 0.33 -7.98
CA VAL A 74 6.43 1.78 -7.91
C VAL A 74 5.02 2.09 -8.34
N ASP A 75 4.28 2.73 -7.45
CA ASP A 75 2.90 3.12 -7.66
C ASP A 75 2.76 4.64 -7.55
N LEU A 76 1.95 5.24 -8.41
CA LEU A 76 1.63 6.67 -8.38
C LEU A 76 0.14 6.85 -8.17
N ARG A 77 -0.21 7.86 -7.38
CA ARG A 77 -1.58 8.31 -7.20
C ARG A 77 -1.63 9.84 -7.29
N PHE A 78 -2.66 10.32 -7.92
CA PHE A 78 -2.96 11.73 -8.01
C PHE A 78 -4.46 11.92 -7.76
N ASP A 79 -4.82 12.89 -6.93
CA ASP A 79 -6.20 13.27 -6.71
C ASP A 79 -6.41 14.78 -6.81
N LYS A 80 -7.55 15.15 -7.34
CA LYS A 80 -7.97 16.55 -7.45
C LYS A 80 -9.46 16.69 -7.15
N SER A 81 -9.77 17.63 -6.29
CA SER A 81 -11.14 18.01 -5.96
C SER A 81 -11.53 19.36 -6.60
N PHE A 82 -12.81 19.44 -7.01
CA PHE A 82 -13.40 20.62 -7.64
C PHE A 82 -14.72 21.00 -6.94
N ALA A 83 -15.19 22.22 -7.18
CA ALA A 83 -16.48 22.72 -6.72
C ALA A 83 -16.72 22.42 -5.22
N LYS A 84 -15.78 22.86 -4.35
CA LYS A 84 -15.84 22.67 -2.89
C LYS A 84 -15.94 21.19 -2.49
N ARG A 85 -15.21 20.29 -3.19
CA ARG A 85 -15.18 18.82 -3.02
C ARG A 85 -16.48 18.12 -3.45
N THR A 86 -17.30 18.76 -4.28
CA THR A 86 -18.46 18.10 -4.90
C THR A 86 -17.99 17.04 -5.90
N TRP A 87 -16.93 17.34 -6.66
CA TRP A 87 -16.30 16.40 -7.59
C TRP A 87 -14.90 16.07 -7.11
N ILE A 88 -14.54 14.81 -7.15
CA ILE A 88 -13.18 14.34 -6.86
C ILE A 88 -12.77 13.38 -7.97
N ILE A 89 -11.62 13.63 -8.56
CA ILE A 89 -10.98 12.77 -9.57
C ILE A 89 -9.77 12.11 -8.92
N TYR A 90 -9.70 10.79 -9.03
CA TYR A 90 -8.55 9.98 -8.63
C TYR A 90 -7.95 9.32 -9.86
N LEU A 91 -6.68 9.52 -10.07
CA LEU A 91 -5.88 8.82 -11.07
C LEU A 91 -4.83 7.99 -10.35
N SER A 92 -4.75 6.70 -10.64
CA SER A 92 -3.69 5.85 -10.11
C SER A 92 -3.03 5.02 -11.20
N ALA A 93 -1.73 4.81 -11.05
CA ALA A 93 -0.93 3.94 -11.90
C ALA A 93 -0.13 3.01 -10.99
N ASN A 94 -0.42 1.71 -11.05
CA ASN A 94 0.22 0.70 -10.23
C ASN A 94 1.26 -0.06 -11.06
N ASP A 95 2.34 -0.49 -10.38
CA ASP A 95 3.45 -1.26 -10.96
C ASP A 95 3.93 -0.68 -12.30
N ILE A 96 4.28 0.62 -12.29
CA ILE A 96 4.59 1.40 -13.49
C ILE A 96 5.67 0.73 -14.33
N PHE A 97 6.68 0.14 -13.68
CA PHE A 97 7.83 -0.49 -14.32
C PHE A 97 7.62 -1.97 -14.64
N LYS A 98 6.44 -2.54 -14.35
CA LYS A 98 6.14 -3.96 -14.59
C LYS A 98 7.13 -4.90 -13.87
N THR A 99 7.43 -4.59 -12.63
CA THR A 99 8.48 -5.27 -11.86
C THR A 99 7.95 -6.23 -10.80
N THR A 100 6.64 -6.14 -10.48
CA THR A 100 5.97 -7.04 -9.55
C THR A 100 5.77 -8.41 -10.18
N LYS A 101 6.67 -9.35 -9.84
CA LYS A 101 6.65 -10.72 -10.38
C LYS A 101 6.59 -11.71 -9.22
N GLU A 102 5.76 -12.73 -9.38
CA GLU A 102 5.76 -13.88 -8.48
C GLU A 102 6.83 -14.88 -8.93
N ARG A 103 7.97 -14.86 -8.25
CA ARG A 103 9.13 -15.70 -8.60
C ARG A 103 9.63 -16.42 -7.35
N TRP A 104 9.49 -17.75 -7.35
CA TRP A 104 9.96 -18.56 -6.26
C TRP A 104 10.37 -19.96 -6.76
N THR A 105 11.18 -20.61 -5.96
CA THR A 105 11.54 -22.04 -6.13
C THR A 105 11.19 -22.76 -4.85
N MET A 106 10.38 -23.82 -4.96
CA MET A 106 10.05 -24.72 -3.86
C MET A 106 11.04 -25.87 -3.82
N TYR A 107 11.56 -26.17 -2.64
CA TYR A 107 12.49 -27.25 -2.37
C TYR A 107 11.83 -28.30 -1.46
N GLY A 108 10.97 -29.17 -2.02
CA GLY A 108 10.26 -30.21 -1.27
C GLY A 108 10.56 -31.62 -1.82
N LEU A 109 10.48 -32.66 -0.96
CA LEU A 109 10.42 -34.09 -1.27
C LEU A 109 11.28 -34.55 -2.49
N GLY A 110 12.52 -34.07 -2.59
CA GLY A 110 13.45 -34.52 -3.65
C GLY A 110 13.27 -33.86 -5.03
N ALA A 111 12.27 -33.01 -5.21
CA ALA A 111 12.02 -32.25 -6.44
C ALA A 111 11.97 -30.74 -6.19
N GLY A 112 12.50 -29.94 -7.11
CA GLY A 112 12.38 -28.49 -7.11
C GLY A 112 11.33 -28.04 -8.12
N THR A 113 10.37 -27.24 -7.66
CA THR A 113 9.39 -26.58 -8.55
C THR A 113 9.67 -25.09 -8.58
N THR A 114 9.79 -24.52 -9.77
CA THR A 114 10.01 -23.08 -9.94
C THR A 114 8.81 -22.43 -10.58
N LYS A 115 8.35 -21.29 -10.00
CA LYS A 115 7.35 -20.42 -10.58
C LYS A 115 8.02 -19.11 -10.96
N ASP A 116 7.78 -18.64 -12.17
CA ASP A 116 8.16 -17.29 -12.62
C ASP A 116 7.01 -16.76 -13.46
N CYS A 117 6.18 -15.91 -12.87
CA CYS A 117 5.05 -15.32 -13.58
C CYS A 117 4.86 -13.86 -13.22
N TYR A 118 4.28 -13.13 -14.16
CA TYR A 118 3.82 -11.77 -13.99
C TYR A 118 2.29 -11.77 -13.87
N ASN A 119 1.78 -11.33 -12.73
CA ASN A 119 0.34 -11.40 -12.39
C ASN A 119 -0.47 -10.21 -12.93
N TYR A 120 0.01 -9.52 -13.97
CA TYR A 120 -0.66 -8.37 -14.59
C TYR A 120 -1.04 -7.27 -13.57
N THR A 121 -0.16 -7.00 -12.61
CA THR A 121 -0.34 -5.99 -11.57
C THR A 121 -0.30 -4.56 -12.12
N ARG A 122 0.29 -4.37 -13.30
CA ARG A 122 0.33 -3.06 -13.95
C ARG A 122 -1.05 -2.63 -14.39
N SER A 123 -1.51 -1.52 -13.83
CA SER A 123 -2.82 -0.97 -14.12
C SER A 123 -2.81 0.55 -14.07
N ILE A 124 -3.69 1.16 -14.84
CA ILE A 124 -4.02 2.58 -14.72
C ILE A 124 -5.52 2.64 -14.45
N SER A 125 -5.92 3.36 -13.42
CA SER A 125 -7.34 3.55 -13.10
C SER A 125 -7.67 5.03 -12.95
N LEU A 126 -8.86 5.39 -13.42
CA LEU A 126 -9.47 6.69 -13.26
C LEU A 126 -10.80 6.50 -12.52
N GLN A 127 -10.94 7.14 -11.38
CA GLN A 127 -12.17 7.16 -10.61
C GLN A 127 -12.68 8.60 -10.52
N VAL A 128 -13.96 8.79 -10.79
CA VAL A 128 -14.64 10.07 -10.62
C VAL A 128 -15.73 9.89 -9.57
N THR A 129 -15.67 10.69 -8.52
CA THR A 129 -16.65 10.68 -7.43
C THR A 129 -17.43 11.99 -7.43
N TYR A 130 -18.76 11.88 -7.40
CA TYR A 130 -19.67 13.02 -7.24
C TYR A 130 -20.39 12.92 -5.90
N ASN A 131 -20.19 13.91 -5.04
CA ASN A 131 -20.79 13.98 -3.72
C ASN A 131 -22.08 14.80 -3.78
N PHE A 132 -23.22 14.12 -3.73
CA PHE A 132 -24.54 14.76 -3.63
C PHE A 132 -24.69 15.38 -2.23
N ASN A 133 -25.28 16.58 -2.14
CA ASN A 133 -25.59 17.23 -0.87
C ASN A 133 -24.41 17.42 0.10
N ALA A 134 -23.24 17.75 -0.41
CA ALA A 134 -22.09 18.11 0.42
C ALA A 134 -22.27 19.38 1.28
N LYS A 135 -23.49 19.91 1.40
CA LYS A 135 -23.81 20.88 2.45
C LYS A 135 -23.67 20.17 3.78
N ARG A 136 -22.60 20.47 4.50
CA ARG A 136 -22.54 20.17 5.92
C ARG A 136 -23.82 20.71 6.55
N SER A 137 -24.76 19.84 6.91
CA SER A 137 -25.80 20.16 7.85
C SER A 137 -25.08 20.76 9.06
N LYS A 138 -25.22 22.05 9.26
CA LYS A 138 -24.93 22.65 10.56
C LYS A 138 -26.02 22.13 11.49
N TYR A 139 -25.87 20.90 11.93
CA TYR A 139 -26.62 20.44 13.06
C TYR A 139 -26.18 21.31 14.25
N LYS A 140 -26.86 22.43 14.45
CA LYS A 140 -26.89 23.12 15.73
C LYS A 140 -27.76 22.21 16.60
N GLY A 141 -27.13 21.22 17.22
CA GLY A 141 -27.77 20.51 18.31
C GLY A 141 -28.22 21.55 19.31
N THR A 142 -29.50 21.75 19.43
CA THR A 142 -30.06 22.30 20.64
C THR A 142 -29.65 21.32 21.72
N GLY A 143 -28.64 21.70 22.54
CA GLY A 143 -28.09 20.81 23.57
C GLY A 143 -29.23 20.23 24.39
N ALA A 144 -29.30 18.90 24.45
CA ALA A 144 -30.13 18.23 25.43
C ALA A 144 -29.75 18.81 26.80
N GLY A 145 -30.67 19.49 27.44
CA GLY A 145 -30.46 20.14 28.76
C GLY A 145 -30.76 21.64 28.80
N ASN A 146 -31.07 22.32 27.70
CA ASN A 146 -31.44 23.72 27.76
C ASN A 146 -32.86 23.93 28.40
N GLU A 147 -33.72 22.95 28.31
CA GLU A 147 -35.05 22.99 29.00
C GLU A 147 -34.94 22.77 30.49
N GLU A 148 -33.94 22.04 30.99
CA GLU A 148 -33.74 21.85 32.43
C GLU A 148 -33.07 23.07 33.08
N LYS A 149 -32.24 23.81 32.38
CA LYS A 149 -31.63 25.03 32.87
C LYS A 149 -32.62 26.21 33.04
N SER A 150 -33.76 26.16 32.37
CA SER A 150 -34.81 27.16 32.53
C SER A 150 -35.78 26.91 33.70
N ARG A 151 -35.60 25.75 34.42
CA ARG A 151 -36.42 25.37 35.57
C ARG A 151 -35.70 25.56 36.91
N LEU A 152 -34.47 26.03 36.88
CA LEU A 152 -33.70 26.46 38.07
C LEU A 152 -33.63 28.00 38.12
#